data_c25fb932769533780f329ee4cbebd119
#
_entry.id   c25fb932769533780f329ee4cbebd119
#
_cell.length_a   1.000
_cell.length_b   1.000
_cell.length_c   1.000
_cell.angle_alpha   90.00
_cell.angle_beta   90.00
_cell.angle_gamma   90.00
#
_symmetry.space_group_name_H-M   'P 1'
#
loop_
_entity.id
_entity.type
_entity.pdbx_description
1 polymer ?
#
loop_
_entity_poly.entity_id
_entity_poly.type
_entity_poly.pdbx_seq_one_letter_code
_entity_poly.pdbx_strand_id
1 'polypeptide(L)'
;MTPPAPHLPDTGPGTGPGGPLRRMCWIFPDRESTRTGAMWKHYFWDMYAEVAEAMGMSWTRHSPDAVTVDGTDLQRPRVYVDDQEVTPQDTLFVTALYSLPYQSMDVFNQYALYAVLEQAGFYLPFPPQASLIGNDKLATLLHLADSPVPPIPSVRIGSGRDVGKHLYEVALGGMTYPAIVKPAGWCGGGGINLARSAEDVRGLASLAQGGDTTLVVQPYLGDGTVDHRVYVVDGKPYALLKRIPEDGSPVANASRGGTMRFADIPDELAAATAWFAERLPIPFFCVDFLHDGERYWFSELEPDGVIAPDFDDPNRSVQRDVTRARFTAYRDAHAKWLADRGEAPTTAEPEAS
;
A
#
# COMPACT_ATOMS: atom_id res chain seq x y z
N MET A 1 -16.18 -5.32 -29.01
CA MET A 1 -15.00 -6.19 -28.97
C MET A 1 -14.19 -5.75 -27.77
N THR A 2 -14.10 -6.59 -26.76
CA THR A 2 -13.25 -6.33 -25.59
C THR A 2 -11.79 -6.34 -26.04
N PRO A 3 -10.96 -5.36 -25.73
CA PRO A 3 -9.54 -5.40 -26.08
C PRO A 3 -8.87 -6.61 -25.41
N PRO A 4 -7.85 -7.22 -26.03
CA PRO A 4 -7.12 -8.31 -25.41
C PRO A 4 -6.49 -7.87 -24.09
N ALA A 5 -6.33 -8.81 -23.16
CA ALA A 5 -5.64 -8.54 -21.90
C ALA A 5 -4.19 -8.08 -22.17
N PRO A 6 -3.62 -7.16 -21.35
CA PRO A 6 -2.26 -6.70 -21.50
C PRO A 6 -1.26 -7.85 -21.39
N HIS A 7 -0.16 -7.75 -22.15
CA HIS A 7 0.91 -8.75 -22.13
C HIS A 7 1.69 -8.58 -20.81
N LEU A 8 1.48 -9.50 -19.86
CA LEU A 8 2.26 -9.55 -18.62
C LEU A 8 3.63 -10.17 -18.89
N PRO A 9 4.68 -9.75 -18.18
CA PRO A 9 5.98 -10.43 -18.25
C PRO A 9 5.81 -11.90 -17.86
N ASP A 10 6.39 -12.81 -18.64
CA ASP A 10 6.41 -14.22 -18.31
C ASP A 10 7.33 -14.44 -17.10
N THR A 11 6.75 -14.43 -15.91
CA THR A 11 7.40 -14.93 -14.71
C THR A 11 7.21 -16.45 -14.71
N GLY A 12 8.00 -17.16 -15.53
CA GLY A 12 8.04 -18.62 -15.49
C GLY A 12 8.18 -19.11 -14.03
N PRO A 13 7.81 -20.37 -13.73
CA PRO A 13 7.86 -20.87 -12.36
C PRO A 13 9.26 -20.63 -11.82
N GLY A 14 9.36 -19.67 -10.89
CA GLY A 14 10.63 -19.27 -10.28
C GLY A 14 11.27 -20.50 -9.64
N THR A 15 12.28 -21.04 -10.31
CA THR A 15 13.13 -22.15 -9.83
C THR A 15 14.24 -21.62 -8.91
N GLY A 16 13.92 -20.59 -8.11
CA GLY A 16 14.79 -20.16 -7.02
C GLY A 16 14.73 -21.19 -5.88
N PRO A 17 15.80 -21.36 -5.10
CA PRO A 17 15.77 -22.20 -3.93
C PRO A 17 14.77 -21.64 -2.92
N GLY A 18 13.52 -22.10 -3.01
CA GLY A 18 12.46 -21.69 -2.10
C GLY A 18 12.86 -22.12 -0.70
N GLY A 19 13.17 -21.15 0.15
CA GLY A 19 13.29 -21.37 1.58
C GLY A 19 11.95 -21.85 2.17
N PRO A 20 11.93 -22.35 3.40
CA PRO A 20 10.76 -22.98 4.01
C PRO A 20 9.74 -21.96 4.51
N LEU A 21 9.56 -20.81 3.84
CA LEU A 21 8.48 -19.89 4.19
C LEU A 21 7.15 -20.62 4.14
N ARG A 22 6.50 -20.74 5.28
CA ARG A 22 5.23 -21.46 5.44
C ARG A 22 4.06 -20.54 5.72
N ARG A 23 4.35 -19.33 6.26
CA ARG A 23 3.31 -18.42 6.75
C ARG A 23 3.54 -16.99 6.31
N MET A 24 2.50 -16.37 5.79
CA MET A 24 2.39 -14.92 5.65
C MET A 24 1.35 -14.41 6.64
N CYS A 25 1.82 -13.74 7.68
CA CYS A 25 0.97 -13.09 8.68
C CYS A 25 0.74 -11.64 8.27
N TRP A 26 -0.47 -11.32 7.85
CA TRP A 26 -0.85 -9.98 7.45
C TRP A 26 -1.38 -9.21 8.64
N ILE A 27 -0.69 -8.17 9.06
CA ILE A 27 -1.14 -7.34 10.18
C ILE A 27 -2.07 -6.25 9.65
N PHE A 28 -3.30 -6.29 10.08
CA PHE A 28 -4.34 -5.37 9.65
C PHE A 28 -5.18 -4.89 10.83
N PRO A 29 -5.33 -3.57 11.05
CA PRO A 29 -5.93 -3.01 12.26
C PRO A 29 -7.46 -3.09 12.34
N ASP A 30 -8.14 -3.71 11.37
CA ASP A 30 -9.60 -3.85 11.39
C ASP A 30 -10.03 -4.83 12.47
N ARG A 31 -10.30 -4.31 13.65
CA ARG A 31 -10.61 -5.11 14.83
C ARG A 31 -12.02 -5.67 14.83
N GLU A 32 -12.99 -4.88 14.38
CA GLU A 32 -14.42 -5.21 14.59
C GLU A 32 -15.33 -4.80 13.44
N SER A 33 -14.83 -4.21 12.38
CA SER A 33 -15.67 -3.78 11.26
C SER A 33 -16.11 -4.97 10.42
N THR A 34 -17.21 -5.58 10.82
CA THR A 34 -17.82 -6.67 10.07
C THR A 34 -18.17 -6.28 8.64
N ARG A 35 -18.48 -5.01 8.40
CA ARG A 35 -18.84 -4.49 7.06
C ARG A 35 -17.61 -4.41 6.16
N THR A 36 -16.56 -3.74 6.59
CA THR A 36 -15.30 -3.62 5.83
C THR A 36 -14.64 -4.99 5.71
N GLY A 37 -14.59 -5.75 6.80
CA GLY A 37 -14.03 -7.08 6.80
C GLY A 37 -14.72 -8.05 5.85
N ALA A 38 -16.05 -8.03 5.77
CA ALA A 38 -16.81 -8.88 4.85
C ALA A 38 -16.58 -8.47 3.38
N MET A 39 -16.56 -7.17 3.09
CA MET A 39 -16.31 -6.65 1.74
C MET A 39 -14.90 -7.06 1.26
N TRP A 40 -13.87 -6.80 2.05
CA TRP A 40 -12.50 -7.08 1.67
C TRP A 40 -12.18 -8.57 1.62
N LYS A 41 -12.82 -9.38 2.49
CA LYS A 41 -12.73 -10.83 2.44
C LYS A 41 -13.15 -11.34 1.07
N HIS A 42 -14.33 -10.96 0.59
CA HIS A 42 -14.86 -11.40 -0.68
C HIS A 42 -14.00 -10.93 -1.87
N TYR A 43 -13.51 -9.69 -1.86
CA TYR A 43 -12.87 -9.10 -3.02
C TYR A 43 -11.41 -9.52 -3.19
N PHE A 44 -10.63 -9.64 -2.11
CA PHE A 44 -9.21 -9.97 -2.28
C PHE A 44 -8.61 -10.89 -1.22
N TRP A 45 -9.07 -10.93 0.03
CA TRP A 45 -8.43 -11.80 1.02
C TRP A 45 -8.65 -13.30 0.75
N ASP A 46 -9.82 -13.69 0.25
CA ASP A 46 -10.06 -15.07 -0.16
C ASP A 46 -9.12 -15.46 -1.31
N MET A 47 -8.92 -14.56 -2.29
CA MET A 47 -7.96 -14.78 -3.37
C MET A 47 -6.51 -14.83 -2.86
N TYR A 48 -6.14 -14.02 -1.88
CA TYR A 48 -4.80 -14.06 -1.26
C TYR A 48 -4.55 -15.41 -0.60
N ALA A 49 -5.53 -15.92 0.16
CA ALA A 49 -5.45 -17.25 0.78
C ALA A 49 -5.30 -18.35 -0.27
N GLU A 50 -6.13 -18.34 -1.34
CA GLU A 50 -6.05 -19.30 -2.43
C GLU A 50 -4.71 -19.28 -3.17
N VAL A 51 -4.16 -18.08 -3.45
CA VAL A 51 -2.87 -17.94 -4.12
C VAL A 51 -1.72 -18.43 -3.22
N ALA A 52 -1.74 -18.10 -1.94
CA ALA A 52 -0.73 -18.57 -0.99
C ALA A 52 -0.76 -20.09 -0.84
N GLU A 53 -1.95 -20.69 -0.69
CA GLU A 53 -2.13 -22.14 -0.61
C GLU A 53 -1.61 -22.85 -1.87
N ALA A 54 -1.91 -22.31 -3.06
CA ALA A 54 -1.36 -22.84 -4.32
C ALA A 54 0.17 -22.74 -4.42
N MET A 55 0.81 -21.90 -3.60
CA MET A 55 2.27 -21.76 -3.48
C MET A 55 2.85 -22.57 -2.30
N GLY A 56 2.04 -23.36 -1.60
CA GLY A 56 2.45 -24.15 -0.44
C GLY A 56 2.64 -23.35 0.85
N MET A 57 2.00 -22.18 0.95
CA MET A 57 2.07 -21.28 2.12
C MET A 57 0.68 -21.07 2.70
N SER A 58 0.60 -20.75 3.98
CA SER A 58 -0.61 -20.19 4.59
C SER A 58 -0.58 -18.67 4.54
N TRP A 59 -1.73 -18.07 4.32
CA TRP A 59 -1.98 -16.64 4.48
C TRP A 59 -3.02 -16.41 5.55
N THR A 60 -2.69 -15.59 6.54
CA THR A 60 -3.58 -15.28 7.64
C THR A 60 -3.56 -13.78 7.94
N ARG A 61 -4.69 -13.26 8.39
CA ARG A 61 -4.85 -11.86 8.79
C ARG A 61 -5.04 -11.79 10.30
N HIS A 62 -4.30 -10.89 10.92
CA HIS A 62 -4.32 -10.68 12.36
C HIS A 62 -4.42 -9.19 12.67
N SER A 63 -5.13 -8.84 13.75
CA SER A 63 -5.02 -7.49 14.31
C SER A 63 -3.66 -7.32 15.00
N PRO A 64 -3.16 -6.08 15.17
CA PRO A 64 -1.96 -5.85 15.96
C PRO A 64 -2.02 -6.44 17.35
N ASP A 65 -3.22 -6.53 17.96
CA ASP A 65 -3.43 -7.08 19.30
C ASP A 65 -3.27 -8.60 19.39
N ALA A 66 -3.31 -9.29 18.25
CA ALA A 66 -3.10 -10.74 18.19
C ALA A 66 -1.60 -11.11 18.25
N VAL A 67 -0.71 -10.13 18.21
CA VAL A 67 0.74 -10.34 18.22
C VAL A 67 1.30 -10.00 19.60
N THR A 68 1.91 -10.98 20.23
CA THR A 68 2.60 -10.82 21.51
C THR A 68 4.09 -11.10 21.33
N VAL A 69 4.93 -10.25 21.91
CA VAL A 69 6.37 -10.44 21.90
C VAL A 69 6.87 -10.64 23.33
N ASP A 70 7.49 -11.78 23.58
CA ASP A 70 8.16 -12.09 24.83
C ASP A 70 9.64 -11.71 24.75
N GLY A 71 9.99 -10.62 25.39
CA GLY A 71 11.36 -10.11 25.52
C GLY A 71 12.00 -10.40 26.88
N THR A 72 11.55 -11.44 27.61
CA THR A 72 12.18 -11.84 28.89
C THR A 72 13.63 -12.29 28.68
N ASP A 73 13.96 -12.85 27.51
CA ASP A 73 15.33 -13.03 27.02
C ASP A 73 15.53 -12.14 25.78
N LEU A 74 16.17 -10.97 25.96
CA LEU A 74 16.41 -10.01 24.88
C LEU A 74 17.35 -10.51 23.78
N GLN A 75 18.11 -11.57 24.04
CA GLN A 75 18.98 -12.20 23.03
C GLN A 75 18.22 -13.21 22.17
N ARG A 76 17.07 -13.68 22.65
CA ARG A 76 16.22 -14.67 21.98
C ARG A 76 14.74 -14.32 22.20
N PRO A 77 14.28 -13.18 21.69
CA PRO A 77 12.88 -12.80 21.82
C PRO A 77 11.99 -13.82 21.09
N ARG A 78 10.84 -14.15 21.68
CA ARG A 78 9.85 -15.04 21.06
C ARG A 78 8.64 -14.25 20.63
N VAL A 79 8.08 -14.60 19.50
CA VAL A 79 6.89 -13.93 18.95
C VAL A 79 5.76 -14.95 18.84
N TYR A 80 4.58 -14.53 19.29
CA TYR A 80 3.36 -15.33 19.27
C TYR A 80 2.31 -14.60 18.43
N VAL A 81 1.60 -15.34 17.60
CA VAL A 81 0.43 -14.87 16.85
C VAL A 81 -0.75 -15.75 17.26
N ASP A 82 -1.81 -15.16 17.81
CA ASP A 82 -2.94 -15.88 18.40
C ASP A 82 -2.47 -17.00 19.38
N ASP A 83 -1.56 -16.66 20.30
CA ASP A 83 -0.94 -17.55 21.27
C ASP A 83 -0.09 -18.71 20.67
N GLN A 84 0.17 -18.72 19.37
CA GLN A 84 1.05 -19.69 18.72
C GLN A 84 2.42 -19.09 18.45
N GLU A 85 3.48 -19.73 18.92
CA GLU A 85 4.84 -19.30 18.63
C GLU A 85 5.14 -19.41 17.13
N VAL A 86 5.75 -18.35 16.57
CA VAL A 86 6.18 -18.28 15.17
C VAL A 86 7.67 -17.97 15.11
N THR A 87 8.32 -18.41 14.02
CA THR A 87 9.77 -18.26 13.87
C THR A 87 10.11 -17.44 12.63
N PRO A 88 11.25 -16.69 12.65
CA PRO A 88 11.70 -15.92 11.48
C PRO A 88 11.97 -16.78 10.25
N GLN A 89 12.31 -18.06 10.44
CA GLN A 89 12.67 -18.98 9.37
C GLN A 89 11.46 -19.40 8.52
N ASP A 90 10.28 -19.49 9.12
CA ASP A 90 9.08 -19.99 8.44
C ASP A 90 7.96 -18.95 8.29
N THR A 91 8.13 -17.75 8.87
CA THR A 91 7.09 -16.73 8.95
C THR A 91 7.63 -15.37 8.52
N LEU A 92 6.88 -14.67 7.67
CA LEU A 92 7.05 -13.24 7.43
C LEU A 92 5.80 -12.47 7.84
N PHE A 93 5.99 -11.21 8.21
CA PHE A 93 4.91 -10.30 8.54
C PHE A 93 4.74 -9.23 7.45
N VAL A 94 3.55 -9.14 6.85
CA VAL A 94 3.20 -8.03 5.98
C VAL A 94 2.67 -6.88 6.84
N THR A 95 3.40 -5.78 6.85
CA THR A 95 3.36 -4.73 7.88
C THR A 95 3.16 -3.33 7.31
N ALA A 96 2.36 -3.16 6.28
CA ALA A 96 2.00 -1.82 5.81
C ALA A 96 1.23 -1.06 6.92
N LEU A 97 1.49 0.24 7.05
CA LEU A 97 0.73 1.08 7.97
C LEU A 97 -0.63 1.42 7.37
N TYR A 98 -1.67 1.10 8.09
CA TYR A 98 -3.04 1.43 7.70
C TYR A 98 -3.58 2.57 8.55
N SER A 99 -3.97 3.66 7.89
CA SER A 99 -4.70 4.77 8.50
C SER A 99 -6.11 4.79 7.95
N LEU A 100 -7.02 4.19 8.69
CA LEU A 100 -8.43 4.13 8.34
C LEU A 100 -9.20 5.24 9.08
N PRO A 101 -10.33 5.72 8.54
CA PRO A 101 -11.08 6.84 9.12
C PRO A 101 -11.46 6.67 10.59
N TYR A 102 -11.67 5.44 11.01
CA TYR A 102 -12.08 5.09 12.38
C TYR A 102 -10.92 4.55 13.25
N GLN A 103 -9.70 4.47 12.70
CA GLN A 103 -8.54 3.86 13.35
C GLN A 103 -7.25 4.66 13.16
N SER A 104 -7.34 5.95 12.90
CA SER A 104 -6.16 6.81 12.64
C SER A 104 -5.16 6.84 13.81
N MET A 105 -5.62 6.64 15.03
CA MET A 105 -4.77 6.58 16.23
C MET A 105 -3.94 5.30 16.33
N ASP A 106 -4.31 4.24 15.61
CA ASP A 106 -3.60 2.96 15.67
C ASP A 106 -2.28 2.95 14.89
N VAL A 107 -2.03 3.95 14.04
CA VAL A 107 -0.81 4.01 13.21
C VAL A 107 0.46 3.98 14.06
N PHE A 108 0.49 4.66 15.20
CA PHE A 108 1.63 4.64 16.10
C PHE A 108 1.87 3.26 16.72
N ASN A 109 0.80 2.58 17.15
CA ASN A 109 0.91 1.22 17.69
C ASN A 109 1.36 0.22 16.63
N GLN A 110 0.85 0.34 15.40
CA GLN A 110 1.32 -0.48 14.28
C GLN A 110 2.83 -0.26 14.04
N TYR A 111 3.25 1.00 13.93
CA TYR A 111 4.65 1.34 13.72
C TYR A 111 5.57 0.80 14.81
N ALA A 112 5.19 0.95 16.09
CA ALA A 112 5.94 0.42 17.22
C ALA A 112 6.04 -1.10 17.18
N LEU A 113 4.92 -1.81 16.92
CA LEU A 113 4.91 -3.26 16.77
C LEU A 113 5.84 -3.71 15.62
N TYR A 114 5.79 -3.04 14.47
CA TYR A 114 6.62 -3.39 13.32
C TYR A 114 8.11 -3.21 13.63
N ALA A 115 8.47 -2.16 14.34
CA ALA A 115 9.84 -1.96 14.80
C ALA A 115 10.27 -3.07 15.79
N VAL A 116 9.39 -3.52 16.67
CA VAL A 116 9.66 -4.64 17.60
C VAL A 116 9.83 -5.95 16.84
N LEU A 117 8.98 -6.25 15.85
CA LEU A 117 9.10 -7.46 15.02
C LEU A 117 10.40 -7.49 14.23
N GLU A 118 10.82 -6.35 13.66
CA GLU A 118 12.11 -6.21 12.97
C GLU A 118 13.27 -6.50 13.93
N GLN A 119 13.25 -5.92 15.14
CA GLN A 119 14.26 -6.15 16.17
C GLN A 119 14.23 -7.58 16.72
N ALA A 120 13.06 -8.22 16.74
CA ALA A 120 12.91 -9.63 17.10
C ALA A 120 13.41 -10.58 15.99
N GLY A 121 13.91 -10.04 14.88
CA GLY A 121 14.58 -10.80 13.85
C GLY A 121 13.64 -11.35 12.77
N PHE A 122 12.45 -10.77 12.57
CA PHE A 122 11.55 -11.17 11.48
C PHE A 122 11.78 -10.34 10.22
N TYR A 123 11.55 -10.98 9.07
CA TYR A 123 11.52 -10.30 7.80
C TYR A 123 10.20 -9.55 7.60
N LEU A 124 10.32 -8.29 7.22
CA LEU A 124 9.23 -7.39 6.93
C LEU A 124 9.40 -6.86 5.50
N PRO A 125 8.54 -7.27 4.52
CA PRO A 125 8.60 -6.73 3.16
C PRO A 125 8.52 -5.20 3.12
N PHE A 126 7.86 -4.62 4.12
CA PHE A 126 7.80 -3.18 4.35
C PHE A 126 8.43 -2.86 5.70
N PRO A 127 9.71 -2.52 5.76
CA PRO A 127 10.33 -2.10 7.02
C PRO A 127 9.65 -0.83 7.55
N PRO A 128 9.66 -0.60 8.87
CA PRO A 128 8.92 0.50 9.51
C PRO A 128 9.13 1.87 8.85
N GLN A 129 10.36 2.18 8.43
CA GLN A 129 10.68 3.47 7.81
C GLN A 129 10.00 3.63 6.44
N ALA A 130 9.99 2.59 5.61
CA ALA A 130 9.33 2.62 4.30
C ALA A 130 7.81 2.73 4.46
N SER A 131 7.25 2.01 5.44
CA SER A 131 5.82 2.08 5.76
C SER A 131 5.40 3.46 6.26
N LEU A 132 6.25 4.12 7.08
CA LEU A 132 5.96 5.45 7.60
C LEU A 132 5.96 6.51 6.49
N ILE A 133 6.94 6.46 5.57
CA ILE A 133 7.00 7.35 4.42
C ILE A 133 5.76 7.17 3.55
N GLY A 134 5.40 5.93 3.20
CA GLY A 134 4.22 5.63 2.37
C GLY A 134 2.87 5.96 3.03
N ASN A 135 2.82 6.15 4.35
CA ASN A 135 1.56 6.46 5.04
C ASN A 135 1.13 7.95 4.93
N ASP A 136 2.06 8.89 4.72
CA ASP A 136 1.72 10.32 4.57
C ASP A 136 2.04 10.81 3.15
N LYS A 137 1.02 11.26 2.44
CA LYS A 137 1.13 11.66 1.02
C LYS A 137 2.20 12.71 0.76
N LEU A 138 2.31 13.75 1.61
CA LEU A 138 3.33 14.76 1.40
C LEU A 138 4.73 14.25 1.78
N ALA A 139 4.86 13.43 2.82
CA ALA A 139 6.15 12.81 3.15
C ALA A 139 6.66 11.97 1.98
N THR A 140 5.79 11.19 1.34
CA THR A 140 6.11 10.42 0.13
C THR A 140 6.58 11.31 -1.02
N LEU A 141 5.83 12.38 -1.33
CA LEU A 141 6.18 13.31 -2.41
C LEU A 141 7.51 14.03 -2.15
N LEU A 142 7.79 14.42 -0.91
CA LEU A 142 9.06 15.05 -0.54
C LEU A 142 10.23 14.07 -0.58
N HIS A 143 10.03 12.83 -0.13
CA HIS A 143 11.06 11.80 -0.17
C HIS A 143 11.49 11.47 -1.61
N LEU A 144 10.57 11.58 -2.56
CA LEU A 144 10.74 11.24 -3.97
C LEU A 144 10.61 12.49 -4.87
N ALA A 145 10.99 13.66 -4.37
CA ALA A 145 10.79 14.95 -5.04
C ALA A 145 11.51 15.05 -6.40
N ASP A 146 12.63 14.35 -6.56
CA ASP A 146 13.44 14.33 -7.79
C ASP A 146 12.93 13.29 -8.82
N SER A 147 11.70 12.82 -8.67
CA SER A 147 11.06 11.86 -9.58
C SER A 147 11.06 12.39 -11.02
N PRO A 148 11.33 11.52 -12.03
CA PRO A 148 11.21 11.88 -13.46
C PRO A 148 9.82 12.38 -13.86
N VAL A 149 8.77 11.86 -13.20
CA VAL A 149 7.41 12.39 -13.29
C VAL A 149 7.21 13.38 -12.14
N PRO A 150 6.88 14.66 -12.43
CA PRO A 150 6.81 15.68 -11.38
C PRO A 150 5.78 15.32 -10.31
N PRO A 151 6.12 15.46 -9.01
CA PRO A 151 5.15 15.29 -7.93
C PRO A 151 4.08 16.37 -8.00
N ILE A 152 2.83 16.00 -7.66
CA ILE A 152 1.73 16.96 -7.61
C ILE A 152 1.97 17.97 -6.49
N PRO A 153 1.87 19.30 -6.75
CA PRO A 153 2.02 20.32 -5.73
C PRO A 153 1.06 20.09 -4.56
N SER A 154 1.57 20.15 -3.34
CA SER A 154 0.79 19.78 -2.16
C SER A 154 1.06 20.69 -0.97
N VAL A 155 0.01 21.06 -0.25
CA VAL A 155 0.08 21.73 1.05
C VAL A 155 -0.47 20.78 2.12
N ARG A 156 0.28 20.56 3.20
CA ARG A 156 -0.15 19.73 4.32
C ARG A 156 -0.63 20.64 5.46
N ILE A 157 -1.86 20.39 5.91
CA ILE A 157 -2.46 21.09 7.05
C ILE A 157 -2.49 20.14 8.23
N GLY A 158 -1.75 20.47 9.28
CA GLY A 158 -1.76 19.70 10.53
C GLY A 158 -3.15 19.71 11.17
N SER A 159 -3.50 18.58 11.80
CA SER A 159 -4.64 18.51 12.72
C SER A 159 -4.20 18.99 14.10
N GLY A 160 -5.15 19.39 14.90
CA GLY A 160 -4.92 19.69 16.29
C GLY A 160 -5.58 20.97 16.78
N ARG A 161 -5.36 21.28 18.05
CA ARG A 161 -6.06 22.33 18.78
C ARG A 161 -5.85 23.74 18.22
N ASP A 162 -4.77 23.94 17.49
CA ASP A 162 -4.40 25.25 16.95
C ASP A 162 -4.85 25.47 15.50
N VAL A 163 -5.61 24.56 14.91
CA VAL A 163 -6.12 24.72 13.55
C VAL A 163 -6.98 25.96 13.40
N GLY A 164 -7.69 26.33 14.45
CA GLY A 164 -8.48 27.56 14.51
C GLY A 164 -7.67 28.87 14.39
N LYS A 165 -6.35 28.81 14.55
CA LYS A 165 -5.44 29.95 14.32
C LYS A 165 -5.11 30.15 12.84
N HIS A 166 -5.58 29.27 11.95
CA HIS A 166 -5.36 29.33 10.50
C HIS A 166 -3.88 29.51 10.10
N LEU A 167 -2.96 28.81 10.78
CA LEU A 167 -1.53 28.91 10.55
C LEU A 167 -1.10 28.45 9.16
N TYR A 168 -1.96 27.78 8.41
CA TYR A 168 -1.75 27.28 7.06
C TYR A 168 -2.11 28.29 5.95
N GLU A 169 -2.67 29.45 6.28
CA GLU A 169 -3.14 30.44 5.29
C GLU A 169 -2.04 30.92 4.35
N VAL A 170 -0.84 31.15 4.85
CA VAL A 170 0.30 31.57 4.03
C VAL A 170 0.64 30.50 3.00
N ALA A 171 0.63 29.23 3.39
CA ALA A 171 0.92 28.11 2.46
C ALA A 171 -0.18 27.95 1.40
N LEU A 172 -1.45 28.20 1.75
CA LEU A 172 -2.57 28.17 0.82
C LEU A 172 -2.60 29.36 -0.15
N GLY A 173 -1.89 30.44 0.15
CA GLY A 173 -1.84 31.64 -0.69
C GLY A 173 -1.32 31.39 -2.12
N GLY A 174 -0.55 30.33 -2.33
CA GLY A 174 -0.07 29.87 -3.64
C GLY A 174 -0.92 28.78 -4.29
N MET A 175 -2.02 28.33 -3.66
CA MET A 175 -2.85 27.26 -4.18
C MET A 175 -3.84 27.76 -5.23
N THR A 176 -3.94 27.04 -6.33
CA THR A 176 -4.95 27.27 -7.36
C THR A 176 -6.24 26.54 -7.02
N TYR A 177 -7.38 27.22 -7.18
CA TYR A 177 -8.70 26.64 -6.97
C TYR A 177 -9.43 26.41 -8.31
N PRO A 178 -10.30 25.37 -8.41
CA PRO A 178 -10.63 24.42 -7.35
C PRO A 178 -9.43 23.53 -6.96
N ALA A 179 -9.46 23.03 -5.73
CA ALA A 179 -8.43 22.17 -5.18
C ALA A 179 -9.04 20.89 -4.58
N ILE A 180 -8.29 19.82 -4.58
CA ILE A 180 -8.64 18.58 -3.88
C ILE A 180 -8.12 18.66 -2.44
N VAL A 181 -9.02 18.40 -1.49
CA VAL A 181 -8.69 18.26 -0.06
C VAL A 181 -8.91 16.81 0.33
N LYS A 182 -7.92 16.18 0.89
CA LYS A 182 -7.98 14.77 1.30
C LYS A 182 -7.16 14.51 2.56
N PRO A 183 -7.51 13.48 3.37
CA PRO A 183 -6.68 13.07 4.49
C PRO A 183 -5.29 12.63 4.05
N ALA A 184 -4.25 13.03 4.80
CA ALA A 184 -2.85 12.79 4.45
C ALA A 184 -2.51 11.28 4.43
N GLY A 185 -3.10 10.51 5.35
CA GLY A 185 -2.77 9.09 5.53
C GLY A 185 -3.88 8.10 5.16
N TRP A 186 -5.11 8.58 4.81
CA TRP A 186 -6.19 7.63 4.52
C TRP A 186 -6.07 7.02 3.13
N CYS A 187 -6.52 5.76 3.01
CA CYS A 187 -6.58 5.00 1.76
C CYS A 187 -8.01 4.91 1.19
N GLY A 188 -8.15 4.31 -0.01
CA GLY A 188 -9.45 3.98 -0.60
C GLY A 188 -10.32 5.16 -1.04
N GLY A 189 -9.76 6.36 -1.21
CA GLY A 189 -10.50 7.56 -1.63
C GLY A 189 -11.42 8.14 -0.55
N GLY A 190 -11.29 7.68 0.70
CA GLY A 190 -12.03 8.21 1.84
C GLY A 190 -11.69 9.68 2.10
N GLY A 191 -12.69 10.51 2.38
CA GLY A 191 -12.49 11.92 2.77
C GLY A 191 -12.04 12.87 1.67
N ILE A 192 -12.01 12.44 0.39
CA ILE A 192 -11.68 13.34 -0.74
C ILE A 192 -12.84 14.32 -0.99
N ASN A 193 -12.51 15.59 -1.03
CA ASN A 193 -13.45 16.69 -1.29
C ASN A 193 -12.87 17.68 -2.28
N LEU A 194 -13.76 18.34 -3.05
CA LEU A 194 -13.42 19.45 -3.93
C LEU A 194 -13.69 20.78 -3.21
N ALA A 195 -12.64 21.56 -2.97
CA ALA A 195 -12.72 22.91 -2.42
C ALA A 195 -12.66 23.93 -3.57
N ARG A 196 -13.63 24.82 -3.65
CA ARG A 196 -13.68 25.88 -4.67
C ARG A 196 -12.99 27.16 -4.23
N SER A 197 -12.66 27.24 -2.94
CA SER A 197 -12.07 28.43 -2.32
C SER A 197 -11.27 28.07 -1.07
N ALA A 198 -10.48 29.01 -0.57
CA ALA A 198 -9.81 28.88 0.72
C ALA A 198 -10.81 28.73 1.88
N GLU A 199 -12.02 29.29 1.76
CA GLU A 199 -13.08 29.17 2.76
C GLU A 199 -13.57 27.71 2.88
N ASP A 200 -13.73 27.02 1.74
CA ASP A 200 -14.09 25.60 1.76
C ASP A 200 -13.00 24.77 2.48
N VAL A 201 -11.72 25.09 2.24
CA VAL A 201 -10.60 24.43 2.94
C VAL A 201 -10.66 24.69 4.44
N ARG A 202 -10.99 25.91 4.90
CA ARG A 202 -11.15 26.22 6.33
C ARG A 202 -12.27 25.40 6.96
N GLY A 203 -13.41 25.28 6.26
CA GLY A 203 -14.54 24.46 6.72
C GLY A 203 -14.14 22.99 6.89
N LEU A 204 -13.46 22.41 5.88
CA LEU A 204 -12.98 21.04 5.94
C LEU A 204 -11.91 20.83 7.02
N ALA A 205 -10.98 21.78 7.19
CA ALA A 205 -9.98 21.71 8.25
C ALA A 205 -10.61 21.73 9.64
N SER A 206 -11.68 22.53 9.84
CA SER A 206 -12.41 22.56 11.10
C SER A 206 -13.11 21.24 11.41
N LEU A 207 -13.69 20.57 10.40
CA LEU A 207 -14.27 19.24 10.56
C LEU A 207 -13.21 18.18 10.86
N ALA A 208 -12.08 18.22 10.13
CA ALA A 208 -10.98 17.28 10.29
C ALA A 208 -10.33 17.36 11.68
N GLN A 209 -10.32 18.54 12.29
CA GLN A 209 -9.80 18.75 13.64
C GLN A 209 -10.52 17.88 14.68
N GLY A 210 -11.85 17.70 14.53
CA GLY A 210 -12.63 16.84 15.44
C GLY A 210 -12.21 15.37 15.42
N GLY A 211 -11.58 14.92 14.34
CA GLY A 211 -11.10 13.54 14.17
C GLY A 211 -9.57 13.41 14.16
N ASP A 212 -8.82 14.41 14.64
CA ASP A 212 -7.35 14.46 14.60
C ASP A 212 -6.76 14.13 13.21
N THR A 213 -7.48 14.53 12.16
CA THR A 213 -7.12 14.16 10.80
C THR A 213 -6.32 15.26 10.10
N THR A 214 -5.08 14.97 9.78
CA THR A 214 -4.23 15.81 8.95
C THR A 214 -4.72 15.79 7.50
N LEU A 215 -4.74 16.94 6.84
CA LEU A 215 -5.19 17.10 5.46
C LEU A 215 -4.04 17.42 4.52
N VAL A 216 -4.20 17.02 3.26
CA VAL A 216 -3.40 17.48 2.12
C VAL A 216 -4.30 18.19 1.13
N VAL A 217 -3.85 19.35 0.65
CA VAL A 217 -4.52 20.17 -0.36
C VAL A 217 -3.68 20.14 -1.63
N GLN A 218 -4.29 19.81 -2.75
CA GLN A 218 -3.64 19.66 -4.07
C GLN A 218 -4.47 20.37 -5.14
N PRO A 219 -3.88 20.86 -6.25
CA PRO A 219 -4.67 21.42 -7.33
C PRO A 219 -5.63 20.36 -7.90
N TYR A 220 -6.81 20.79 -8.28
CA TYR A 220 -7.72 19.96 -9.07
C TYR A 220 -7.27 19.96 -10.54
N LEU A 221 -6.97 18.81 -11.08
CA LEU A 221 -6.41 18.66 -12.43
C LEU A 221 -7.49 18.62 -13.54
N GLY A 222 -8.78 18.66 -13.17
CA GLY A 222 -9.91 18.66 -14.11
C GLY A 222 -10.70 17.35 -14.14
N ASP A 223 -11.92 17.41 -14.71
CA ASP A 223 -12.89 16.30 -14.75
C ASP A 223 -12.39 15.08 -15.57
N GLY A 224 -11.45 15.28 -16.51
CA GLY A 224 -10.88 14.22 -17.33
C GLY A 224 -9.66 13.52 -16.73
N THR A 225 -9.30 13.81 -15.48
CA THR A 225 -8.13 13.24 -14.83
C THR A 225 -8.27 11.74 -14.65
N VAL A 226 -7.35 10.98 -15.22
CA VAL A 226 -7.29 9.51 -15.11
C VAL A 226 -6.17 9.12 -14.15
N ASP A 227 -6.50 8.23 -13.22
CA ASP A 227 -5.55 7.68 -12.28
C ASP A 227 -4.93 6.38 -12.82
N HIS A 228 -3.60 6.30 -12.78
CA HIS A 228 -2.80 5.20 -13.30
C HIS A 228 -1.99 4.59 -12.16
N ARG A 229 -2.43 3.44 -11.63
CA ARG A 229 -1.68 2.68 -10.64
C ARG A 229 -0.76 1.69 -11.32
N VAL A 230 0.55 1.88 -11.18
CA VAL A 230 1.55 0.91 -11.63
C VAL A 230 1.96 0.04 -10.46
N TYR A 231 1.79 -1.28 -10.61
CA TYR A 231 2.30 -2.28 -9.68
C TYR A 231 3.76 -2.55 -10.00
N VAL A 232 4.61 -2.47 -9.00
CA VAL A 232 6.05 -2.77 -9.10
C VAL A 232 6.35 -4.02 -8.29
N VAL A 233 6.92 -5.03 -8.94
CA VAL A 233 7.25 -6.31 -8.34
C VAL A 233 8.72 -6.60 -8.57
N ASP A 234 9.46 -6.90 -7.53
CA ASP A 234 10.91 -7.18 -7.58
C ASP A 234 11.67 -6.12 -8.41
N GLY A 235 11.38 -4.85 -8.11
CA GLY A 235 12.03 -3.71 -8.75
C GLY A 235 11.61 -3.41 -10.19
N LYS A 236 10.59 -4.10 -10.74
CA LYS A 236 10.15 -3.95 -12.13
C LYS A 236 8.68 -3.55 -12.23
N PRO A 237 8.32 -2.63 -13.16
CA PRO A 237 6.92 -2.38 -13.47
C PRO A 237 6.28 -3.67 -14.00
N TYR A 238 5.18 -4.09 -13.39
CA TYR A 238 4.55 -5.39 -13.65
C TYR A 238 3.19 -5.29 -14.34
N ALA A 239 2.32 -4.44 -13.83
CA ALA A 239 0.99 -4.22 -14.38
C ALA A 239 0.55 -2.77 -14.13
N LEU A 240 -0.38 -2.28 -14.94
CA LEU A 240 -0.98 -0.95 -14.78
C LEU A 240 -2.50 -1.07 -14.72
N LEU A 241 -3.07 -0.51 -13.67
CA LEU A 241 -4.50 -0.35 -13.48
C LEU A 241 -4.89 1.11 -13.76
N LYS A 242 -5.75 1.33 -14.76
CA LYS A 242 -6.38 2.64 -15.00
C LYS A 242 -7.67 2.73 -14.19
N ARG A 243 -7.80 3.81 -13.44
CA ARG A 243 -9.01 4.19 -12.72
C ARG A 243 -9.57 5.45 -13.37
N ILE A 244 -10.72 5.33 -14.01
CA ILE A 244 -11.37 6.38 -14.78
C ILE A 244 -12.55 6.88 -13.97
N PRO A 245 -12.62 8.16 -13.59
CA PRO A 245 -13.73 8.68 -12.82
C PRO A 245 -15.03 8.59 -13.62
N GLU A 246 -16.16 8.52 -12.91
CA GLU A 246 -17.47 8.77 -13.50
C GLU A 246 -17.55 10.25 -13.91
N ASP A 247 -18.30 10.56 -14.96
CA ASP A 247 -18.45 11.92 -15.48
C ASP A 247 -18.87 12.91 -14.37
N GLY A 248 -18.06 13.96 -14.20
CA GLY A 248 -18.25 14.99 -13.18
C GLY A 248 -17.80 14.60 -11.77
N SER A 249 -17.20 13.42 -11.56
CA SER A 249 -16.64 13.03 -10.28
C SER A 249 -15.17 13.46 -10.17
N PRO A 250 -14.75 14.12 -9.09
CA PRO A 250 -13.34 14.43 -8.84
C PRO A 250 -12.54 13.21 -8.32
N VAL A 251 -13.17 12.03 -8.21
CA VAL A 251 -12.60 10.83 -7.61
C VAL A 251 -12.73 9.65 -8.56
N ALA A 252 -11.60 9.06 -8.91
CA ALA A 252 -11.51 7.92 -9.84
C ALA A 252 -11.70 6.54 -9.19
N ASN A 253 -11.94 6.47 -7.87
CA ASN A 253 -12.03 5.18 -7.17
C ASN A 253 -13.33 4.42 -7.49
N ALA A 254 -13.24 3.09 -7.59
CA ALA A 254 -14.40 2.20 -7.80
C ALA A 254 -15.49 2.38 -6.73
N SER A 255 -15.10 2.65 -5.49
CA SER A 255 -16.04 2.94 -4.39
C SER A 255 -16.95 4.15 -4.65
N ARG A 256 -16.68 4.94 -5.70
CA ARG A 256 -17.44 6.12 -6.13
C ARG A 256 -17.90 6.06 -7.60
N GLY A 257 -18.07 4.85 -8.15
CA GLY A 257 -18.60 4.66 -9.50
C GLY A 257 -17.54 4.69 -10.62
N GLY A 258 -16.27 4.91 -10.31
CA GLY A 258 -15.20 4.90 -11.32
C GLY A 258 -15.05 3.54 -11.98
N THR A 259 -14.72 3.56 -13.27
CA THR A 259 -14.41 2.34 -14.05
C THR A 259 -12.94 2.00 -13.91
N MET A 260 -12.64 0.70 -13.76
CA MET A 260 -11.28 0.20 -13.64
C MET A 260 -10.96 -0.81 -14.72
N ARG A 261 -9.75 -0.73 -15.29
CA ARG A 261 -9.25 -1.71 -16.25
C ARG A 261 -7.73 -1.79 -16.22
N PHE A 262 -7.20 -2.97 -16.43
CA PHE A 262 -5.77 -3.12 -16.72
C PHE A 262 -5.45 -2.64 -18.14
N ALA A 263 -4.24 -2.15 -18.33
CA ALA A 263 -3.74 -1.63 -19.60
C ALA A 263 -2.23 -1.80 -19.69
N ASP A 264 -1.67 -1.60 -20.89
CA ASP A 264 -0.23 -1.56 -21.09
C ASP A 264 0.39 -0.38 -20.34
N ILE A 265 1.61 -0.58 -19.86
CA ILE A 265 2.36 0.45 -19.12
C ILE A 265 3.05 1.37 -20.14
N PRO A 266 2.73 2.67 -20.16
CA PRO A 266 3.46 3.63 -21.00
C PRO A 266 4.96 3.67 -20.65
N ASP A 267 5.82 3.86 -21.65
CA ASP A 267 7.28 3.90 -21.47
C ASP A 267 7.72 4.94 -20.43
N GLU A 268 7.06 6.10 -20.39
CA GLU A 268 7.32 7.15 -19.40
C GLU A 268 7.06 6.66 -17.97
N LEU A 269 5.97 5.94 -17.74
CA LEU A 269 5.64 5.37 -16.42
C LEU A 269 6.53 4.18 -16.08
N ALA A 270 6.91 3.38 -17.07
CA ALA A 270 7.87 2.29 -16.87
C ALA A 270 9.24 2.82 -16.42
N ALA A 271 9.74 3.87 -17.08
CA ALA A 271 10.99 4.52 -16.68
C ALA A 271 10.91 5.17 -15.29
N ALA A 272 9.81 5.86 -15.01
CA ALA A 272 9.60 6.46 -13.69
C ALA A 272 9.55 5.40 -12.58
N THR A 273 8.82 4.30 -12.77
CA THR A 273 8.72 3.23 -11.76
C THR A 273 10.03 2.50 -11.54
N ALA A 274 10.86 2.33 -12.56
CA ALA A 274 12.22 1.80 -12.40
C ALA A 274 13.07 2.73 -11.51
N TRP A 275 12.97 4.04 -11.71
CA TRP A 275 13.63 5.04 -10.87
C TRP A 275 13.17 4.98 -9.40
N PHE A 276 11.86 4.76 -9.14
CA PHE A 276 11.34 4.55 -7.79
C PHE A 276 11.89 3.26 -7.15
N ALA A 277 11.95 2.18 -7.92
CA ALA A 277 12.42 0.89 -7.45
C ALA A 277 13.89 0.90 -6.99
N GLU A 278 14.74 1.69 -7.64
CA GLU A 278 16.14 1.88 -7.23
C GLU A 278 16.27 2.57 -5.85
N ARG A 279 15.28 3.36 -5.45
CA ARG A 279 15.27 4.14 -4.19
C ARG A 279 14.49 3.49 -3.09
N LEU A 280 13.62 2.57 -3.43
CA LEU A 280 12.77 1.82 -2.52
C LEU A 280 13.02 0.32 -2.72
N PRO A 281 14.07 -0.24 -2.10
CA PRO A 281 14.44 -1.65 -2.27
C PRO A 281 13.49 -2.57 -1.50
N ILE A 282 12.20 -2.47 -1.78
CA ILE A 282 11.14 -3.32 -1.25
C ILE A 282 10.58 -4.21 -2.36
N PRO A 283 10.16 -5.45 -2.06
CA PRO A 283 9.81 -6.44 -3.07
C PRO A 283 8.52 -6.13 -3.83
N PHE A 284 7.66 -5.26 -3.29
CA PHE A 284 6.41 -4.85 -3.91
C PHE A 284 5.98 -3.48 -3.41
N PHE A 285 5.48 -2.66 -4.32
CA PHE A 285 4.78 -1.40 -4.03
C PHE A 285 3.94 -0.97 -5.25
N CYS A 286 3.09 0.02 -5.05
CA CYS A 286 2.33 0.67 -6.13
C CYS A 286 2.68 2.15 -6.20
N VAL A 287 2.69 2.68 -7.41
CA VAL A 287 2.81 4.12 -7.65
C VAL A 287 1.58 4.61 -8.38
N ASP A 288 0.94 5.63 -7.85
CA ASP A 288 -0.22 6.27 -8.45
C ASP A 288 0.19 7.55 -9.18
N PHE A 289 -0.14 7.59 -10.47
CA PHE A 289 0.09 8.74 -11.33
C PHE A 289 -1.26 9.29 -11.80
N LEU A 290 -1.44 10.60 -11.73
CA LEU A 290 -2.59 11.28 -12.30
C LEU A 290 -2.22 11.84 -13.67
N HIS A 291 -3.04 11.54 -14.70
CA HIS A 291 -2.91 12.11 -16.04
C HIS A 291 -4.01 13.13 -16.27
N ASP A 292 -3.62 14.38 -16.50
CA ASP A 292 -4.55 15.52 -16.63
C ASP A 292 -5.02 15.77 -18.08
N GLY A 293 -4.63 14.89 -19.01
CA GLY A 293 -4.85 15.03 -20.46
C GLY A 293 -3.61 15.48 -21.21
N GLU A 294 -2.63 16.10 -20.54
CA GLU A 294 -1.39 16.59 -21.13
C GLU A 294 -0.16 15.86 -20.62
N ARG A 295 -0.10 15.60 -19.30
CA ARG A 295 1.07 14.98 -18.64
C ARG A 295 0.68 14.15 -17.44
N TYR A 296 1.65 13.38 -16.96
CA TYR A 296 1.55 12.64 -15.70
C TYR A 296 2.06 13.48 -14.52
N TRP A 297 1.43 13.23 -13.36
CA TRP A 297 1.81 13.75 -12.05
C TRP A 297 1.99 12.58 -11.09
N PHE A 298 3.12 12.53 -10.40
CA PHE A 298 3.28 11.59 -9.29
C PHE A 298 2.41 12.03 -8.11
N SER A 299 1.48 11.17 -7.70
CA SER A 299 0.46 11.49 -6.70
C SER A 299 0.65 10.77 -5.38
N GLU A 300 0.97 9.48 -5.41
CA GLU A 300 1.00 8.64 -4.21
C GLU A 300 1.85 7.39 -4.45
N LEU A 301 2.45 6.88 -3.37
CA LEU A 301 3.09 5.57 -3.35
C LEU A 301 2.44 4.77 -2.22
N GLU A 302 1.98 3.57 -2.54
CA GLU A 302 1.40 2.66 -1.57
C GLU A 302 2.27 1.41 -1.44
N PRO A 303 2.95 1.21 -0.28
CA PRO A 303 3.76 0.01 -0.04
C PRO A 303 2.96 -1.28 -0.11
N ASP A 304 1.67 -1.22 0.21
CA ASP A 304 0.74 -2.35 0.16
C ASP A 304 -0.43 -2.11 -0.79
N GLY A 305 -0.22 -1.45 -1.92
CA GLY A 305 -1.30 -1.11 -2.84
C GLY A 305 -2.27 -2.26 -3.07
N VAL A 306 -3.52 -2.05 -2.65
CA VAL A 306 -4.59 -3.03 -2.80
C VAL A 306 -4.90 -3.22 -4.27
N ILE A 307 -5.00 -4.46 -4.69
CA ILE A 307 -5.47 -4.85 -6.02
C ILE A 307 -6.98 -4.73 -6.00
N ALA A 308 -7.51 -4.00 -6.98
CA ALA A 308 -8.90 -3.58 -6.97
C ALA A 308 -9.89 -4.74 -6.90
N PRO A 309 -11.00 -4.53 -6.20
CA PRO A 309 -12.09 -5.49 -6.14
C PRO A 309 -12.92 -5.49 -7.43
N ASP A 310 -13.63 -6.58 -7.65
CA ASP A 310 -14.76 -6.73 -8.56
C ASP A 310 -14.47 -6.42 -10.03
N PHE A 311 -13.70 -7.31 -10.67
CA PHE A 311 -13.44 -7.25 -12.10
C PHE A 311 -14.17 -8.34 -12.88
N ASP A 312 -14.57 -7.98 -14.10
CA ASP A 312 -14.87 -8.93 -15.15
C ASP A 312 -13.71 -9.89 -15.38
N ASP A 313 -14.00 -11.07 -15.92
CA ASP A 313 -13.10 -12.20 -16.00
C ASP A 313 -11.68 -11.91 -16.52
N PRO A 314 -11.40 -11.11 -17.57
CA PRO A 314 -10.04 -10.82 -17.99
C PRO A 314 -9.22 -10.05 -16.96
N ASN A 315 -9.84 -9.13 -16.23
CA ASN A 315 -9.17 -8.33 -15.19
C ASN A 315 -8.90 -9.15 -13.92
N ARG A 316 -9.75 -10.14 -13.63
CA ARG A 316 -9.57 -11.01 -12.46
C ARG A 316 -8.37 -11.94 -12.62
N SER A 317 -8.06 -12.41 -13.84
CA SER A 317 -6.84 -13.18 -14.08
C SER A 317 -5.59 -12.34 -13.85
N VAL A 318 -5.54 -11.11 -14.36
CA VAL A 318 -4.42 -10.18 -14.12
C VAL A 318 -4.24 -9.89 -12.63
N GLN A 319 -5.34 -9.67 -11.90
CA GLN A 319 -5.31 -9.47 -10.46
C GLN A 319 -4.68 -10.65 -9.73
N ARG A 320 -5.04 -11.88 -10.10
CA ARG A 320 -4.48 -13.11 -9.52
C ARG A 320 -2.98 -13.26 -9.85
N ASP A 321 -2.58 -12.90 -11.07
CA ASP A 321 -1.19 -12.97 -11.50
C ASP A 321 -0.31 -11.94 -10.77
N VAL A 322 -0.79 -10.70 -10.59
CA VAL A 322 -0.11 -9.69 -9.76
C VAL A 322 0.04 -10.18 -8.32
N THR A 323 -1.01 -10.79 -7.75
CA THR A 323 -0.94 -11.34 -6.38
C THR A 323 0.10 -12.45 -6.28
N ARG A 324 0.13 -13.36 -7.25
CA ARG A 324 1.12 -14.45 -7.29
C ARG A 324 2.54 -13.90 -7.42
N ALA A 325 2.75 -12.93 -8.32
CA ALA A 325 4.06 -12.29 -8.50
C ALA A 325 4.52 -11.59 -7.21
N ARG A 326 3.63 -10.86 -6.54
CA ARG A 326 3.87 -10.24 -5.23
C ARG A 326 4.30 -11.26 -4.18
N PHE A 327 3.58 -12.36 -4.03
CA PHE A 327 3.89 -13.39 -3.03
C PHE A 327 5.18 -14.15 -3.37
N THR A 328 5.47 -14.33 -4.65
CA THR A 328 6.76 -14.85 -5.11
C THR A 328 7.90 -13.91 -4.69
N ALA A 329 7.76 -12.61 -4.95
CA ALA A 329 8.77 -11.62 -4.56
C ALA A 329 8.98 -11.58 -3.03
N TYR A 330 7.91 -11.73 -2.23
CA TYR A 330 8.03 -11.79 -0.77
C TYR A 330 8.79 -13.03 -0.30
N ARG A 331 8.46 -14.20 -0.85
CA ARG A 331 9.12 -15.46 -0.55
C ARG A 331 10.61 -15.42 -0.90
N ASP A 332 10.92 -14.92 -2.10
CA ASP A 332 12.30 -14.89 -2.60
C ASP A 332 13.14 -13.86 -1.83
N ALA A 333 12.55 -12.71 -1.48
CA ALA A 333 13.19 -11.72 -0.64
C ALA A 333 13.44 -12.24 0.79
N HIS A 334 12.49 -12.98 1.37
CA HIS A 334 12.65 -13.63 2.68
C HIS A 334 13.78 -14.69 2.63
N ALA A 335 13.81 -15.52 1.60
CA ALA A 335 14.87 -16.54 1.43
C ALA A 335 16.27 -15.89 1.31
N LYS A 336 16.38 -14.80 0.55
CA LYS A 336 17.62 -14.02 0.45
C LYS A 336 18.01 -13.43 1.80
N TRP A 337 17.05 -12.84 2.53
CA TRP A 337 17.30 -12.24 3.83
C TRP A 337 17.82 -13.28 4.85
N LEU A 338 17.28 -14.51 4.87
CA LEU A 338 17.79 -15.62 5.67
C LEU A 338 19.22 -15.99 5.27
N ALA A 339 19.49 -16.11 3.97
CA ALA A 339 20.82 -16.45 3.47
C ALA A 339 21.89 -15.42 3.85
N ASP A 340 21.55 -14.12 3.75
CA ASP A 340 22.43 -13.01 4.12
C ASP A 340 22.78 -13.00 5.63
N ARG A 341 21.93 -13.62 6.47
CA ARG A 341 22.16 -13.80 7.92
C ARG A 341 22.88 -15.10 8.27
N GLY A 342 23.18 -15.94 7.30
CA GLY A 342 23.76 -17.28 7.54
C GLY A 342 22.76 -18.28 8.13
N GLU A 343 21.48 -17.97 8.08
CA GLU A 343 20.36 -18.78 8.56
C GLU A 343 19.71 -19.56 7.41
N ALA A 344 20.52 -20.26 6.60
CA ALA A 344 20.01 -21.02 5.47
C ALA A 344 18.92 -22.01 5.92
N PRO A 345 17.88 -22.26 5.10
CA PRO A 345 16.77 -23.14 5.48
C PRO A 345 17.29 -24.53 5.84
N THR A 346 16.92 -25.00 7.02
CA THR A 346 17.12 -26.40 7.39
C THR A 346 16.27 -27.23 6.43
N THR A 347 16.89 -27.95 5.50
CA THR A 347 16.18 -28.95 4.71
C THR A 347 15.66 -29.99 5.70
N ALA A 348 14.34 -29.98 5.94
CA ALA A 348 13.70 -31.05 6.68
C ALA A 348 13.97 -32.36 5.93
N GLU A 349 14.77 -33.25 6.50
CA GLU A 349 14.82 -34.62 6.03
C GLU A 349 13.41 -35.19 6.10
N PRO A 350 12.94 -35.90 5.06
CA PRO A 350 11.64 -36.55 5.14
C PRO A 350 11.71 -37.55 6.31
N GLU A 351 10.82 -37.42 7.27
CA GLU A 351 10.62 -38.42 8.30
C GLU A 351 10.42 -39.77 7.61
N ALA A 352 11.39 -40.65 7.77
CA ALA A 352 11.28 -42.02 7.31
C ALA A 352 10.17 -42.71 8.08
N SER A 353 9.10 -43.06 7.37
CA SER A 353 7.96 -43.84 7.85
C SER A 353 8.34 -45.28 8.20
#